data_569323cb4e6d7f71f4e6be96d1e7875b
#
_entry.id   569323cb4e6d7f71f4e6be96d1e7875b
#
_cell.length_a   1.000
_cell.length_b   1.000
_cell.length_c   1.000
_cell.angle_alpha   90.00
_cell.angle_beta   90.00
_cell.angle_gamma   90.00
#
_symmetry.space_group_name_H-M   'P 1'
#
loop_
_entity.id
_entity.type
_entity.pdbx_description
1 polymer ?
#
loop_
_entity_poly.entity_id
_entity_poly.type
_entity_poly.pdbx_seq_one_letter_code
_entity_poly.pdbx_strand_id
1 'polypeptide(L)'
;MQRRSLLATAGAVGASALAGCGLASGHETLSDPTESRDDHGETRERDLGFSDGGDPLADFGMRATVSDGAVSLPTEIWHRDGTDLTAIEFRVRVTGDGESVPARVWIGAPFSGDGGDRPSLSLYPSEDGRATVIDVHELGDLRDETTRLSLRVEPLVESATTVEVEGTIELTEGGSFGDSFTLEGTHEFGFEAGVFE
;
A
#
# COMPACT_ATOMS: atom_id res chain seq x y z
N MET A 1 41.71 -47.90 20.80
CA MET A 1 40.91 -48.45 21.89
C MET A 1 39.67 -47.64 22.12
N GLN A 2 38.51 -48.36 22.14
CA GLN A 2 37.16 -47.98 22.62
C GLN A 2 36.49 -46.75 22.09
N ARG A 3 35.65 -46.93 21.17
CA ARG A 3 34.16 -46.92 21.03
C ARG A 3 33.41 -46.57 22.32
N ARG A 4 32.59 -45.50 22.24
CA ARG A 4 31.31 -45.46 22.94
C ARG A 4 30.31 -44.63 22.16
N SER A 5 29.33 -45.32 21.59
CA SER A 5 28.06 -44.83 21.09
C SER A 5 27.25 -44.19 22.21
N LEU A 6 26.57 -43.07 21.97
CA LEU A 6 25.48 -42.61 22.81
C LEU A 6 24.26 -42.36 21.96
N LEU A 7 23.21 -43.04 22.33
CA LEU A 7 21.90 -43.12 21.76
C LEU A 7 21.21 -41.73 21.69
N ALA A 8 20.64 -41.43 20.53
CA ALA A 8 19.68 -40.40 20.35
C ALA A 8 18.33 -40.89 20.90
N THR A 9 17.84 -40.23 21.93
CA THR A 9 16.47 -40.41 22.42
C THR A 9 15.54 -39.41 21.69
N ALA A 10 14.78 -39.92 20.74
CA ALA A 10 13.70 -39.15 20.09
C ALA A 10 12.53 -39.00 21.08
N GLY A 11 12.41 -37.82 21.62
CA GLY A 11 11.20 -37.39 22.37
C GLY A 11 10.13 -36.93 21.41
N ALA A 12 9.16 -37.76 21.17
CA ALA A 12 7.91 -37.35 20.50
C ALA A 12 7.11 -36.50 21.48
N VAL A 13 7.11 -35.18 21.27
CA VAL A 13 6.18 -34.26 21.93
C VAL A 13 4.86 -34.32 21.16
N GLY A 14 3.86 -34.97 21.75
CA GLY A 14 2.51 -35.01 21.24
C GLY A 14 1.91 -33.64 21.21
N ALA A 15 1.65 -33.11 20.02
CA ALA A 15 0.80 -31.96 19.82
C ALA A 15 -0.64 -32.34 20.14
N SER A 16 -1.10 -31.97 21.33
CA SER A 16 -2.51 -31.99 21.69
C SER A 16 -3.21 -30.91 20.86
N ALA A 17 -3.85 -31.29 19.78
CA ALA A 17 -4.78 -30.44 19.07
C ALA A 17 -5.97 -30.17 20.01
N LEU A 18 -5.94 -29.05 20.71
CA LEU A 18 -7.12 -28.45 21.30
C LEU A 18 -7.94 -27.85 20.15
N ALA A 19 -8.90 -28.65 19.65
CA ALA A 19 -9.98 -28.12 18.83
C ALA A 19 -10.86 -27.21 19.71
N GLY A 20 -10.38 -26.00 19.95
CA GLY A 20 -11.19 -24.89 20.44
C GLY A 20 -11.83 -24.26 19.23
N CYS A 21 -13.14 -24.47 19.05
CA CYS A 21 -13.96 -23.60 18.22
C CYS A 21 -14.02 -22.22 18.87
N GLY A 22 -12.96 -21.43 18.72
CA GLY A 22 -12.99 -19.99 18.88
C GLY A 22 -13.12 -19.43 17.48
N LEU A 23 -14.22 -18.77 17.21
CA LEU A 23 -14.36 -17.81 16.12
C LEU A 23 -13.42 -16.65 16.46
N ALA A 24 -12.13 -16.81 16.23
CA ALA A 24 -11.17 -15.73 16.28
C ALA A 24 -11.23 -15.07 14.89
N SER A 25 -11.60 -13.79 14.84
CA SER A 25 -11.34 -12.96 13.67
C SER A 25 -9.87 -13.10 13.29
N GLY A 26 -9.59 -13.53 12.06
CA GLY A 26 -8.24 -13.62 11.53
C GLY A 26 -7.71 -12.24 11.19
N HIS A 27 -6.39 -12.07 11.27
CA HIS A 27 -5.71 -10.95 10.65
C HIS A 27 -4.70 -11.52 9.66
N GLU A 28 -4.76 -11.08 8.41
CA GLU A 28 -3.87 -11.52 7.34
C GLU A 28 -3.17 -10.33 6.71
N THR A 29 -1.85 -10.48 6.46
CA THR A 29 -1.06 -9.51 5.70
C THR A 29 -0.77 -10.08 4.33
N LEU A 30 -1.17 -9.36 3.28
CA LEU A 30 -0.96 -9.70 1.87
C LEU A 30 0.09 -8.74 1.30
N SER A 31 1.31 -9.23 1.10
CA SER A 31 2.46 -8.44 0.63
C SER A 31 3.04 -8.94 -0.71
N ASP A 32 2.32 -9.82 -1.42
CA ASP A 32 2.74 -10.37 -2.71
C ASP A 32 1.62 -10.19 -3.76
N PRO A 33 1.33 -8.91 -4.15
CA PRO A 33 0.28 -8.62 -5.12
C PRO A 33 0.66 -9.05 -6.53
N THR A 34 -0.35 -9.31 -7.35
CA THR A 34 -0.17 -9.43 -8.80
C THR A 34 0.00 -8.04 -9.41
N GLU A 35 1.14 -7.78 -10.02
CA GLU A 35 1.45 -6.49 -10.64
C GLU A 35 1.03 -6.44 -12.11
N SER A 36 0.37 -5.35 -12.52
CA SER A 36 0.11 -4.97 -13.91
C SER A 36 0.74 -3.62 -14.22
N ARG A 37 1.31 -3.49 -15.44
CA ARG A 37 1.99 -2.26 -15.90
C ARG A 37 1.52 -1.93 -17.30
N ASP A 38 1.16 -0.66 -17.51
CA ASP A 38 0.82 -0.12 -18.83
C ASP A 38 1.42 1.28 -19.01
N ASP A 39 2.24 1.46 -20.03
CA ASP A 39 2.95 2.71 -20.30
C ASP A 39 2.52 3.25 -21.67
N HIS A 40 1.80 4.38 -21.68
CA HIS A 40 1.31 5.04 -22.86
C HIS A 40 1.81 6.49 -22.96
N GLY A 41 2.82 6.73 -23.80
CA GLY A 41 3.41 8.05 -23.99
C GLY A 41 4.02 8.59 -22.68
N GLU A 42 3.47 9.68 -22.17
CA GLU A 42 3.91 10.31 -20.90
C GLU A 42 3.18 9.76 -19.66
N THR A 43 2.19 8.89 -19.87
CA THR A 43 1.41 8.27 -18.79
C THR A 43 1.98 6.89 -18.46
N ARG A 44 2.16 6.62 -17.19
CA ARG A 44 2.55 5.32 -16.64
C ARG A 44 1.48 4.82 -15.70
N GLU A 45 0.97 3.64 -15.95
CA GLU A 45 -0.10 3.03 -15.16
C GLU A 45 0.45 1.78 -14.45
N ARG A 46 0.12 1.63 -13.17
CA ARG A 46 0.55 0.51 -12.32
C ARG A 46 -0.63 0.09 -11.46
N ASP A 47 -0.91 -1.20 -11.46
CA ASP A 47 -1.96 -1.78 -10.63
C ASP A 47 -1.41 -2.96 -9.83
N LEU A 48 -1.82 -3.07 -8.58
CA LEU A 48 -1.48 -4.14 -7.65
C LEU A 48 -2.78 -4.84 -7.23
N GLY A 49 -2.97 -6.06 -7.72
CA GLY A 49 -4.13 -6.89 -7.40
C GLY A 49 -3.84 -7.83 -6.22
N PHE A 50 -4.67 -7.78 -5.20
CA PHE A 50 -4.61 -8.63 -4.01
C PHE A 50 -5.72 -9.66 -4.03
N SER A 51 -5.41 -10.89 -3.60
CA SER A 51 -6.37 -11.99 -3.58
C SER A 51 -6.32 -12.72 -2.25
N ASP A 52 -7.50 -13.11 -1.76
CA ASP A 52 -7.68 -13.95 -0.59
C ASP A 52 -8.19 -15.33 -1.05
N GLY A 53 -7.44 -16.40 -0.74
CA GLY A 53 -7.80 -17.76 -1.15
C GLY A 53 -7.93 -17.97 -2.66
N GLY A 54 -7.47 -17.03 -3.49
CA GLY A 54 -7.57 -17.02 -4.95
C GLY A 54 -8.72 -16.18 -5.51
N ASP A 55 -9.57 -15.63 -4.65
CA ASP A 55 -10.62 -14.69 -5.03
C ASP A 55 -10.09 -13.24 -4.94
N PRO A 56 -10.45 -12.35 -5.88
CA PRO A 56 -10.04 -10.95 -5.81
C PRO A 56 -10.55 -10.30 -4.51
N LEU A 57 -9.65 -9.63 -3.78
CA LEU A 57 -9.96 -8.92 -2.54
C LEU A 57 -9.91 -7.41 -2.74
N ALA A 58 -8.86 -6.90 -3.38
CA ALA A 58 -8.69 -5.48 -3.64
C ALA A 58 -7.72 -5.24 -4.80
N ASP A 59 -7.85 -4.05 -5.40
CA ASP A 59 -6.90 -3.50 -6.37
C ASP A 59 -6.45 -2.12 -5.91
N PHE A 60 -5.15 -1.87 -6.01
CA PHE A 60 -4.53 -0.58 -5.74
C PHE A 60 -3.84 -0.08 -6.99
N GLY A 61 -4.51 0.84 -7.70
CA GLY A 61 -4.06 1.40 -8.97
C GLY A 61 -3.55 2.83 -8.83
N MET A 62 -2.48 3.14 -9.56
CA MET A 62 -1.94 4.50 -9.70
C MET A 62 -1.59 4.80 -11.15
N ARG A 63 -1.83 6.06 -11.54
CA ARG A 63 -1.41 6.58 -12.83
C ARG A 63 -0.49 7.78 -12.64
N ALA A 64 0.72 7.73 -13.19
CA ALA A 64 1.66 8.85 -13.14
C ALA A 64 1.64 9.64 -14.45
N THR A 65 1.52 10.96 -14.35
CA THR A 65 1.64 11.90 -15.46
C THR A 65 2.45 13.11 -15.02
N VAL A 66 3.45 13.52 -15.81
CA VAL A 66 4.26 14.71 -15.52
C VAL A 66 3.62 15.94 -16.15
N SER A 67 3.49 17.01 -15.36
CA SER A 67 3.01 18.32 -15.82
C SER A 67 3.59 19.41 -14.92
N ASP A 68 4.11 20.47 -15.53
CA ASP A 68 4.65 21.63 -14.83
C ASP A 68 5.68 21.26 -13.73
N GLY A 69 6.65 20.41 -14.07
CA GLY A 69 7.71 20.00 -13.15
C GLY A 69 7.26 19.11 -11.97
N ALA A 70 6.06 18.59 -12.00
CA ALA A 70 5.53 17.72 -10.96
C ALA A 70 4.84 16.46 -11.53
N VAL A 71 4.80 15.40 -10.75
CA VAL A 71 4.06 14.18 -11.04
C VAL A 71 2.67 14.26 -10.41
N SER A 72 1.65 14.09 -11.21
CA SER A 72 0.28 13.87 -10.75
C SER A 72 0.04 12.36 -10.65
N LEU A 73 -0.45 11.90 -9.51
CA LEU A 73 -0.70 10.49 -9.20
C LEU A 73 -2.17 10.30 -8.76
N PRO A 74 -3.15 10.34 -9.70
CA PRO A 74 -4.46 9.84 -9.39
C PRO A 74 -4.35 8.36 -8.98
N THR A 75 -4.97 8.08 -7.85
CA THR A 75 -4.93 6.80 -7.16
C THR A 75 -6.34 6.28 -7.01
N GLU A 76 -6.54 5.01 -7.31
CA GLU A 76 -7.81 4.31 -7.14
C GLU A 76 -7.57 3.05 -6.30
N ILE A 77 -8.39 2.86 -5.27
CA ILE A 77 -8.40 1.68 -4.43
C ILE A 77 -9.80 1.09 -4.52
N TRP A 78 -9.88 -0.09 -5.15
CA TRP A 78 -11.09 -0.90 -5.16
C TRP A 78 -10.95 -2.03 -4.14
N HIS A 79 -12.05 -2.40 -3.50
CA HIS A 79 -12.13 -3.59 -2.65
C HIS A 79 -13.48 -4.29 -2.84
N ARG A 80 -13.53 -5.59 -2.53
CA ARG A 80 -14.71 -6.40 -2.78
C ARG A 80 -15.87 -6.02 -1.85
N ASP A 81 -17.09 -6.24 -2.32
CA ASP A 81 -18.31 -6.03 -1.54
C ASP A 81 -18.27 -6.80 -0.22
N GLY A 82 -18.70 -6.15 0.85
CA GLY A 82 -18.71 -6.72 2.19
C GLY A 82 -17.42 -6.54 2.97
N THR A 83 -16.42 -5.86 2.40
CA THR A 83 -15.28 -5.35 3.14
C THR A 83 -15.40 -3.83 3.32
N ASP A 84 -14.87 -3.31 4.42
CA ASP A 84 -14.77 -1.89 4.74
C ASP A 84 -13.31 -1.46 4.72
N LEU A 85 -13.00 -0.38 4.01
CA LEU A 85 -11.70 0.30 4.06
C LEU A 85 -11.58 1.06 5.39
N THR A 86 -10.55 0.78 6.19
CA THR A 86 -10.41 1.33 7.54
C THR A 86 -9.25 2.30 7.69
N ALA A 87 -8.15 2.10 6.96
CA ALA A 87 -7.02 3.02 6.94
C ALA A 87 -6.24 2.93 5.62
N ILE A 88 -5.55 4.00 5.27
CA ILE A 88 -4.59 4.05 4.16
C ILE A 88 -3.35 4.78 4.65
N GLU A 89 -2.17 4.20 4.48
CA GLU A 89 -0.89 4.89 4.61
C GLU A 89 -0.15 4.86 3.28
N PHE A 90 0.34 6.01 2.82
CA PHE A 90 1.28 6.09 1.71
C PHE A 90 2.61 6.62 2.20
N ARG A 91 3.70 6.02 1.72
CA ARG A 91 5.06 6.54 1.86
C ARG A 91 5.58 6.93 0.50
N VAL A 92 5.70 8.23 0.27
CA VAL A 92 6.15 8.79 -1.01
C VAL A 92 7.62 9.15 -0.91
N ARG A 93 8.44 8.51 -1.74
CA ARG A 93 9.87 8.75 -1.87
C ARG A 93 10.21 9.16 -3.29
N VAL A 94 11.11 10.14 -3.42
CA VAL A 94 11.69 10.53 -4.69
C VAL A 94 13.18 10.20 -4.67
N THR A 95 13.68 9.60 -5.74
CA THR A 95 15.11 9.28 -5.86
C THR A 95 15.69 9.82 -7.16
N GLY A 96 17.00 10.16 -7.11
CA GLY A 96 17.81 10.54 -8.25
C GLY A 96 19.22 9.98 -8.04
N ASP A 97 19.83 9.40 -9.07
CA ASP A 97 21.14 8.74 -9.01
C ASP A 97 21.24 7.67 -7.89
N GLY A 98 20.10 7.04 -7.55
CA GLY A 98 20.00 6.01 -6.51
C GLY A 98 19.93 6.54 -5.07
N GLU A 99 19.91 7.86 -4.87
CA GLU A 99 19.77 8.48 -3.56
C GLU A 99 18.40 9.16 -3.42
N SER A 100 17.90 9.23 -2.18
CA SER A 100 16.67 9.98 -1.88
C SER A 100 16.93 11.48 -2.06
N VAL A 101 16.02 12.14 -2.77
CA VAL A 101 16.10 13.59 -3.03
C VAL A 101 14.88 14.30 -2.45
N PRO A 102 15.00 15.60 -2.10
CA PRO A 102 13.89 16.35 -1.53
C PRO A 102 12.77 16.55 -2.54
N ALA A 103 11.53 16.43 -2.06
CA ALA A 103 10.33 16.68 -2.82
C ALA A 103 9.25 17.34 -1.95
N ARG A 104 8.30 18.01 -2.58
CA ARG A 104 7.04 18.42 -1.96
C ARG A 104 5.95 17.45 -2.37
N VAL A 105 5.12 17.08 -1.41
CA VAL A 105 3.99 16.19 -1.65
C VAL A 105 2.71 16.88 -1.20
N TRP A 106 1.67 16.80 -2.03
CA TRP A 106 0.33 17.29 -1.71
C TRP A 106 -0.70 16.21 -1.98
N ILE A 107 -1.81 16.31 -1.27
CA ILE A 107 -3.02 15.56 -1.58
C ILE A 107 -3.98 16.54 -2.25
N GLY A 108 -4.47 16.16 -3.43
CA GLY A 108 -5.50 16.89 -4.15
C GLY A 108 -6.89 16.34 -3.82
N ALA A 109 -7.89 17.22 -3.72
CA ALA A 109 -9.28 16.82 -3.79
C ALA A 109 -9.70 16.59 -5.27
N PRO A 110 -10.67 15.74 -5.59
CA PRO A 110 -11.79 15.43 -4.73
C PRO A 110 -11.64 14.09 -4.02
N PHE A 111 -11.94 14.06 -2.76
CA PHE A 111 -12.44 12.86 -2.14
C PHE A 111 -13.87 12.70 -2.66
N SER A 112 -14.15 11.63 -3.40
CA SER A 112 -15.50 11.43 -3.91
C SER A 112 -16.40 10.90 -2.80
N GLY A 113 -17.32 11.74 -2.38
CA GLY A 113 -18.41 11.46 -1.48
C GLY A 113 -19.37 12.64 -1.55
N ASP A 114 -20.64 12.40 -1.83
CA ASP A 114 -21.71 13.39 -1.89
C ASP A 114 -22.04 13.94 -0.49
N GLY A 115 -21.12 14.77 0.08
CA GLY A 115 -21.43 15.58 1.25
C GLY A 115 -21.33 14.92 2.62
N GLY A 116 -20.66 13.78 2.72
CA GLY A 116 -20.37 13.10 3.96
C GLY A 116 -19.17 13.65 4.75
N ASP A 117 -18.81 12.96 5.82
CA ASP A 117 -17.69 13.30 6.67
C ASP A 117 -16.37 13.18 5.87
N ARG A 118 -15.53 14.21 5.99
CA ARG A 118 -14.22 14.20 5.33
C ARG A 118 -13.27 13.33 6.13
N PRO A 119 -12.39 12.56 5.44
CA PRO A 119 -11.37 11.79 6.11
C PRO A 119 -10.41 12.71 6.87
N SER A 120 -9.83 12.21 7.94
CA SER A 120 -8.73 12.86 8.64
C SER A 120 -7.43 12.52 7.90
N LEU A 121 -6.64 13.54 7.58
CA LEU A 121 -5.41 13.44 6.82
C LEU A 121 -4.23 13.99 7.63
N SER A 122 -3.15 13.24 7.69
CA SER A 122 -1.89 13.68 8.29
C SER A 122 -0.75 13.53 7.27
N LEU A 123 0.09 14.57 7.14
CA LEU A 123 1.30 14.53 6.34
C LEU A 123 2.49 14.85 7.23
N TYR A 124 3.49 13.97 7.24
CA TYR A 124 4.69 14.15 8.04
C TYR A 124 5.90 13.45 7.39
N PRO A 125 7.13 13.86 7.70
CA PRO A 125 8.31 13.15 7.21
C PRO A 125 8.43 11.77 7.89
N SER A 126 8.92 10.77 7.14
CA SER A 126 9.31 9.48 7.72
C SER A 126 10.40 9.66 8.79
N GLU A 127 10.58 8.67 9.66
CA GLU A 127 11.58 8.73 10.75
C GLU A 127 13.01 8.96 10.25
N ASP A 128 13.35 8.40 9.08
CA ASP A 128 14.65 8.58 8.42
C ASP A 128 14.72 9.87 7.57
N GLY A 129 13.63 10.62 7.45
CA GLY A 129 13.52 11.84 6.67
C GLY A 129 13.63 11.67 5.16
N ARG A 130 13.52 10.42 4.64
CA ARG A 130 13.69 10.09 3.22
C ARG A 130 12.40 10.01 2.43
N ALA A 131 11.27 9.96 3.11
CA ALA A 131 9.95 9.89 2.51
C ALA A 131 8.99 10.89 3.18
N THR A 132 7.91 11.21 2.51
CA THR A 132 6.73 11.85 3.10
C THR A 132 5.70 10.77 3.36
N VAL A 133 5.23 10.68 4.60
CA VAL A 133 4.14 9.77 5.00
C VAL A 133 2.83 10.54 4.92
N ILE A 134 1.84 9.90 4.34
CA ILE A 134 0.46 10.36 4.23
C ILE A 134 -0.39 9.32 4.91
N ASP A 135 -1.02 9.69 6.00
CA ASP A 135 -1.89 8.82 6.78
C ASP A 135 -3.33 9.32 6.63
N VAL A 136 -4.22 8.43 6.17
CA VAL A 136 -5.63 8.69 5.93
C VAL A 136 -6.44 7.80 6.85
N HIS A 137 -7.11 8.41 7.79
CA HIS A 137 -7.93 7.73 8.78
C HIS A 137 -9.29 8.43 8.94
N GLU A 138 -10.21 7.81 9.69
CA GLU A 138 -11.59 8.29 9.81
C GLU A 138 -12.22 8.51 8.42
N LEU A 139 -12.15 7.47 7.59
CA LEU A 139 -12.41 7.53 6.15
C LEU A 139 -13.83 8.00 5.78
N GLY A 140 -14.78 8.01 6.73
CA GLY A 140 -16.13 8.48 6.51
C GLY A 140 -16.78 7.73 5.33
N ASP A 141 -17.22 8.50 4.32
CA ASP A 141 -17.85 7.94 3.10
C ASP A 141 -16.86 7.33 2.09
N LEU A 142 -15.54 7.36 2.36
CA LEU A 142 -14.55 6.68 1.53
C LEU A 142 -14.52 5.16 1.76
N ARG A 143 -15.42 4.63 2.56
CA ARG A 143 -15.53 3.20 2.87
C ARG A 143 -16.14 2.37 1.76
N ASP A 144 -16.73 3.03 0.76
CA ASP A 144 -17.39 2.37 -0.35
C ASP A 144 -16.39 1.63 -1.25
N GLU A 145 -16.89 0.75 -2.10
CA GLU A 145 -16.15 -0.20 -2.96
C GLU A 145 -14.97 0.40 -3.76
N THR A 146 -14.99 1.70 -4.02
CA THR A 146 -13.92 2.39 -4.75
C THR A 146 -13.62 3.74 -4.15
N THR A 147 -12.40 3.88 -3.64
CA THR A 147 -11.87 5.14 -3.12
C THR A 147 -10.93 5.78 -4.13
N ARG A 148 -11.10 7.09 -4.37
CA ARG A 148 -10.23 7.87 -5.25
C ARG A 148 -9.53 8.98 -4.50
N LEU A 149 -8.22 9.03 -4.66
CA LEU A 149 -7.32 10.04 -4.11
C LEU A 149 -6.49 10.61 -5.25
N SER A 150 -5.89 11.77 -5.06
CA SER A 150 -4.90 12.30 -6.00
C SER A 150 -3.72 12.84 -5.23
N LEU A 151 -2.54 12.34 -5.51
CA LEU A 151 -1.29 12.86 -4.98
C LEU A 151 -0.62 13.73 -6.05
N ARG A 152 0.10 14.75 -5.63
CA ARG A 152 1.00 15.54 -6.47
C ARG A 152 2.37 15.57 -5.81
N VAL A 153 3.39 15.20 -6.57
CA VAL A 153 4.77 15.13 -6.12
C VAL A 153 5.62 16.07 -6.98
N GLU A 154 6.25 17.06 -6.37
CA GLU A 154 7.17 17.99 -7.02
C GLU A 154 8.58 17.73 -6.50
N PRO A 155 9.45 17.06 -7.29
CA PRO A 155 10.87 17.00 -6.98
C PRO A 155 11.47 18.40 -6.91
N LEU A 156 12.38 18.64 -5.95
CA LEU A 156 13.03 19.94 -5.78
C LEU A 156 14.43 19.99 -6.42
N VAL A 157 14.81 18.95 -7.14
CA VAL A 157 16.09 18.84 -7.84
C VAL A 157 15.91 18.18 -9.21
N GLU A 158 16.67 18.63 -10.19
CA GLU A 158 16.62 18.15 -11.58
C GLU A 158 17.12 16.71 -11.75
N SER A 159 17.92 16.20 -10.80
CA SER A 159 18.45 14.83 -10.81
C SER A 159 17.41 13.77 -10.41
N ALA A 160 16.18 14.18 -10.06
CA ALA A 160 15.12 13.24 -9.75
C ALA A 160 14.77 12.41 -10.98
N THR A 161 14.67 11.09 -10.80
CA THR A 161 14.34 10.15 -11.90
C THR A 161 13.28 9.13 -11.51
N THR A 162 12.98 8.98 -10.22
CA THR A 162 12.01 7.98 -9.77
C THR A 162 11.13 8.52 -8.66
N VAL A 163 9.83 8.24 -8.77
CA VAL A 163 8.86 8.42 -7.69
C VAL A 163 8.39 7.03 -7.27
N GLU A 164 8.56 6.73 -6.00
CA GLU A 164 8.13 5.47 -5.38
C GLU A 164 7.03 5.77 -4.36
N VAL A 165 5.97 4.97 -4.38
CA VAL A 165 4.87 5.05 -3.44
C VAL A 165 4.64 3.67 -2.84
N GLU A 166 5.05 3.49 -1.60
CA GLU A 166 4.65 2.34 -0.78
C GLU A 166 3.25 2.60 -0.25
N GLY A 167 2.34 1.65 -0.41
CA GLY A 167 0.97 1.71 0.11
C GLY A 167 0.72 0.62 1.13
N THR A 168 0.15 1.00 2.26
CA THR A 168 -0.43 0.08 3.25
C THR A 168 -1.92 0.39 3.36
N ILE A 169 -2.76 -0.59 3.08
CA ILE A 169 -4.22 -0.45 3.05
C ILE A 169 -4.80 -1.45 4.04
N GLU A 170 -5.65 -0.98 4.94
CA GLU A 170 -6.33 -1.83 5.92
C GLU A 170 -7.79 -2.03 5.53
N LEU A 171 -8.20 -3.29 5.46
CA LEU A 171 -9.58 -3.72 5.21
C LEU A 171 -10.09 -4.56 6.36
N THR A 172 -11.40 -4.49 6.60
CA THR A 172 -12.11 -5.39 7.52
C THR A 172 -13.35 -5.95 6.84
N GLU A 173 -13.62 -7.24 6.99
CA GLU A 173 -14.91 -7.80 6.60
C GLU A 173 -16.01 -7.31 7.53
N GLY A 174 -17.19 -7.03 6.96
CA GLY A 174 -18.33 -6.59 7.73
C GLY A 174 -18.81 -7.67 8.70
N GLY A 175 -19.18 -7.25 9.92
CA GLY A 175 -19.75 -8.13 10.96
C GLY A 175 -18.90 -8.20 12.22
N SER A 176 -19.48 -8.78 13.29
CA SER A 176 -18.86 -8.80 14.63
C SER A 176 -17.65 -9.75 14.74
N PHE A 177 -17.36 -10.55 13.72
CA PHE A 177 -16.30 -11.56 13.67
C PHE A 177 -15.64 -11.63 12.29
N GLY A 178 -15.68 -10.53 11.51
CA GLY A 178 -15.05 -10.47 10.21
C GLY A 178 -13.53 -10.53 10.30
N ASP A 179 -12.91 -11.06 9.25
CA ASP A 179 -11.45 -11.05 9.12
C ASP A 179 -10.95 -9.64 8.80
N SER A 180 -9.70 -9.36 9.12
CA SER A 180 -9.03 -8.11 8.78
C SER A 180 -7.80 -8.39 7.92
N PHE A 181 -7.54 -7.49 6.97
CA PHE A 181 -6.45 -7.62 6.02
C PHE A 181 -5.60 -6.36 6.05
N THR A 182 -4.27 -6.55 6.01
CA THR A 182 -3.31 -5.49 5.69
C THR A 182 -2.71 -5.80 4.32
N LEU A 183 -2.91 -4.90 3.36
CA LEU A 183 -2.39 -5.02 2.00
C LEU A 183 -1.16 -4.13 1.89
N GLU A 184 -0.03 -4.69 1.48
CA GLU A 184 1.22 -3.96 1.32
C GLU A 184 1.70 -4.07 -0.11
N GLY A 185 2.04 -2.93 -0.73
CA GLY A 185 2.53 -2.91 -2.09
C GLY A 185 3.25 -1.61 -2.44
N THR A 186 4.05 -1.66 -3.52
CA THR A 186 4.88 -0.54 -3.95
C THR A 186 4.67 -0.26 -5.43
N HIS A 187 4.37 0.99 -5.76
CA HIS A 187 4.39 1.52 -7.11
C HIS A 187 5.68 2.27 -7.35
N GLU A 188 6.37 1.96 -8.45
CA GLU A 188 7.57 2.64 -8.90
C GLU A 188 7.35 3.25 -10.29
N PHE A 189 7.63 4.56 -10.41
CA PHE A 189 7.52 5.31 -11.65
C PHE A 189 8.88 5.93 -12.00
N GLY A 190 9.52 5.38 -13.03
CA GLY A 190 10.77 5.91 -13.58
C GLY A 190 10.51 7.01 -14.61
N PHE A 191 11.33 8.06 -14.63
CA PHE A 191 11.26 9.19 -15.55
C PHE A 191 12.63 9.46 -16.16
N GLU A 192 12.65 10.12 -17.32
CA GLU A 192 13.90 10.59 -17.91
C GLU A 192 14.49 11.74 -17.07
N ALA A 193 15.82 11.83 -17.00
CA ALA A 193 16.48 12.93 -16.32
C ALA A 193 16.10 14.26 -16.99
N GLY A 194 15.84 15.30 -16.17
CA GLY A 194 15.45 16.62 -16.63
C GLY A 194 13.97 16.80 -16.97
N VAL A 195 13.12 15.76 -16.79
CA VAL A 195 11.68 15.87 -17.05
C VAL A 195 10.98 16.83 -16.09
N PHE A 196 11.61 17.15 -14.97
CA PHE A 196 11.08 18.02 -13.91
C PHE A 196 11.60 19.49 -14.00
N GLU A 197 12.17 19.88 -15.15
CA GLU A 197 12.60 21.27 -15.43
C GLU A 197 11.42 22.24 -15.66
#